data_07131e9a373ab2c7d06ab00c4be477b8
#
_entry.id   07131e9a373ab2c7d06ab00c4be477b8
#
_cell.length_a   1.000
_cell.length_b   1.000
_cell.length_c   1.000
_cell.angle_alpha   90.00
_cell.angle_beta   90.00
_cell.angle_gamma   90.00
#
_symmetry.space_group_name_H-M   'P 1'
#
loop_
_entity.id
_entity.type
_entity.pdbx_description
1 polymer ?
#
loop_
_entity_poly.entity_id
_entity_poly.type
_entity_poly.pdbx_seq_one_letter_code
_entity_poly.pdbx_strand_id
1 'polypeptide(L)'
;NWAYLTDPEPHMNNRRMECGRGKGLGGSSLINGMCYIRGNAMDLEQWASLKGLEHWSYAECLPYYKKAETRDIGGNDYHGDSGPVSVATPKNGNNELFYAMVEAGVQAGYPRTDDLNGYQQEGFGPMDRTVTPQGRRSSTARGYIDMAKGRDNLTIITHAMTNRILFNRNQAIGVEYFEGQNTLQPIQVFADREV
;
A
#
# COMPACT_ATOMS: atom_id res chain seq x y z
N ASN A 1 -13.73 -7.70 3.91
CA ASN A 1 -13.72 -7.77 2.47
C ASN A 1 -15.03 -7.21 1.90
N TRP A 2 -14.96 -6.46 0.81
CA TRP A 2 -16.11 -5.95 0.07
C TRP A 2 -16.77 -7.03 -0.80
N ALA A 3 -16.06 -8.13 -1.04
CA ALA A 3 -16.50 -9.27 -1.84
C ALA A 3 -16.94 -8.90 -3.28
N TYR A 4 -16.21 -7.97 -3.91
CA TYR A 4 -16.43 -7.65 -5.32
C TYR A 4 -16.07 -8.84 -6.20
N LEU A 5 -16.85 -9.02 -7.26
CA LEU A 5 -16.60 -9.99 -8.31
C LEU A 5 -16.43 -9.25 -9.65
N THR A 6 -15.54 -9.76 -10.51
CA THR A 6 -15.46 -9.27 -11.89
C THR A 6 -16.74 -9.59 -12.66
N ASP A 7 -16.96 -8.91 -13.76
CA ASP A 7 -17.87 -9.42 -14.78
C ASP A 7 -17.35 -10.77 -15.35
N PRO A 8 -18.20 -11.56 -15.98
CA PRO A 8 -17.75 -12.78 -16.66
C PRO A 8 -16.67 -12.47 -17.68
N GLU A 9 -15.51 -13.16 -17.58
CA GLU A 9 -14.39 -12.98 -18.50
C GLU A 9 -14.48 -14.01 -19.65
N PRO A 10 -14.83 -13.60 -20.89
CA PRO A 10 -15.07 -14.52 -22.00
C PRO A 10 -13.87 -15.40 -22.34
N HIS A 11 -12.65 -14.84 -22.24
CA HIS A 11 -11.40 -15.56 -22.53
C HIS A 11 -10.96 -16.51 -21.41
N MET A 12 -11.71 -16.55 -20.30
CA MET A 12 -11.48 -17.44 -19.17
C MET A 12 -12.70 -18.32 -18.86
N ASN A 13 -13.36 -18.82 -19.89
CA ASN A 13 -14.57 -19.65 -19.79
C ASN A 13 -15.73 -18.97 -19.05
N ASN A 14 -15.90 -17.68 -19.24
CA ASN A 14 -16.89 -16.85 -18.54
C ASN A 14 -16.77 -16.91 -17.01
N ARG A 15 -15.57 -17.17 -16.47
CA ARG A 15 -15.32 -17.21 -15.04
C ARG A 15 -15.42 -15.80 -14.45
N ARG A 16 -16.06 -15.70 -13.31
CA ARG A 16 -16.02 -14.51 -12.44
C ARG A 16 -14.94 -14.72 -11.37
N MET A 17 -14.12 -13.72 -11.16
CA MET A 17 -13.03 -13.77 -10.19
C MET A 17 -13.30 -12.82 -9.03
N GLU A 18 -12.88 -13.21 -7.84
CA GLU A 18 -12.93 -12.32 -6.68
C GLU A 18 -11.91 -11.19 -6.83
N CYS A 19 -12.40 -9.95 -6.66
CA CYS A 19 -11.59 -8.74 -6.54
C CYS A 19 -11.57 -8.29 -5.09
N GLY A 20 -10.81 -8.98 -4.25
CA GLY A 20 -10.74 -8.70 -2.82
C GLY A 20 -10.31 -7.26 -2.51
N ARG A 21 -11.13 -6.55 -1.73
CA ARG A 21 -10.82 -5.22 -1.18
C ARG A 21 -11.15 -5.21 0.29
N GLY A 22 -10.21 -4.72 1.12
CA GLY A 22 -10.42 -4.64 2.56
C GLY A 22 -11.50 -3.65 2.94
N LYS A 23 -12.41 -4.07 3.84
CA LYS A 23 -13.48 -3.25 4.39
C LYS A 23 -13.20 -3.02 5.86
N GLY A 24 -12.72 -1.84 6.20
CA GLY A 24 -12.35 -1.44 7.56
C GLY A 24 -11.25 -0.39 7.57
N LEU A 25 -10.90 0.11 8.75
CA LEU A 25 -9.79 1.07 8.92
C LEU A 25 -8.47 0.44 8.45
N GLY A 26 -7.81 1.08 7.48
CA GLY A 26 -6.64 0.56 6.82
C GLY A 26 -6.92 -0.10 5.46
N GLY A 27 -8.18 -0.22 5.07
CA GLY A 27 -8.57 -0.71 3.73
C GLY A 27 -7.93 -2.03 3.36
N SER A 28 -7.41 -2.14 2.14
CA SER A 28 -6.81 -3.38 1.63
C SER A 28 -5.49 -3.77 2.30
N SER A 29 -4.86 -2.90 3.10
CA SER A 29 -3.73 -3.30 3.93
C SER A 29 -4.09 -4.34 5.01
N LEU A 30 -5.40 -4.51 5.30
CA LEU A 30 -5.91 -5.54 6.22
C LEU A 30 -5.88 -6.95 5.63
N ILE A 31 -5.93 -7.09 4.31
CA ILE A 31 -6.10 -8.38 3.62
C ILE A 31 -5.05 -8.67 2.55
N ASN A 32 -4.15 -7.74 2.22
CA ASN A 32 -3.10 -7.93 1.23
C ASN A 32 -2.10 -9.03 1.64
N GLY A 33 -1.24 -9.45 0.70
CA GLY A 33 -0.18 -10.43 0.94
C GLY A 33 1.01 -9.91 1.75
N MET A 34 0.97 -8.67 2.21
CA MET A 34 2.03 -8.00 2.99
C MET A 34 3.36 -7.83 2.23
N CYS A 35 3.42 -8.11 0.95
CA CYS A 35 4.61 -7.84 0.16
C CYS A 35 4.92 -6.34 0.16
N TYR A 36 6.17 -5.98 0.49
CA TYR A 36 6.62 -4.61 0.50
C TYR A 36 7.57 -4.37 -0.66
N ILE A 37 7.07 -3.74 -1.70
CA ILE A 37 7.80 -3.42 -2.93
C ILE A 37 7.51 -1.96 -3.29
N ARG A 38 8.55 -1.24 -3.67
CA ARG A 38 8.48 0.13 -4.20
C ARG A 38 8.40 0.11 -5.72
N GLY A 39 7.98 1.24 -6.30
CA GLY A 39 8.11 1.47 -7.74
C GLY A 39 9.57 1.37 -8.20
N ASN A 40 9.79 0.85 -9.41
CA ASN A 40 11.11 0.86 -10.01
C ASN A 40 11.58 2.29 -10.26
N ALA A 41 12.88 2.54 -10.07
CA ALA A 41 13.46 3.86 -10.27
C ALA A 41 13.16 4.41 -11.67
N MET A 42 13.25 3.57 -12.71
CA MET A 42 12.99 4.00 -14.09
C MET A 42 11.52 4.38 -14.34
N ASP A 43 10.56 3.76 -13.66
CA ASP A 43 9.14 4.14 -13.77
C ASP A 43 8.93 5.56 -13.21
N LEU A 44 9.56 5.88 -12.09
CA LEU A 44 9.49 7.22 -11.49
C LEU A 44 10.22 8.26 -12.35
N GLU A 45 11.37 7.93 -12.93
CA GLU A 45 12.06 8.82 -13.88
C GLU A 45 11.19 9.07 -15.13
N GLN A 46 10.47 8.06 -15.60
CA GLN A 46 9.50 8.24 -16.70
C GLN A 46 8.37 9.20 -16.28
N TRP A 47 7.85 9.09 -15.06
CA TRP A 47 6.87 10.06 -14.57
C TRP A 47 7.43 11.47 -14.49
N ALA A 48 8.64 11.63 -13.95
CA ALA A 48 9.31 12.92 -13.85
C ALA A 48 9.57 13.60 -15.20
N SER A 49 9.62 12.83 -16.30
CA SER A 49 9.75 13.37 -17.65
C SER A 49 8.47 14.00 -18.21
N LEU A 50 7.32 13.79 -17.54
CA LEU A 50 6.03 14.32 -17.96
C LEU A 50 5.82 15.71 -17.37
N LYS A 51 5.26 16.62 -18.20
CA LYS A 51 4.96 17.99 -17.77
C LYS A 51 4.02 18.02 -16.57
N GLY A 52 4.45 18.69 -15.51
CA GLY A 52 3.72 18.82 -14.24
C GLY A 52 4.02 17.71 -13.21
N LEU A 53 4.90 16.75 -13.54
CA LEU A 53 5.34 15.68 -12.66
C LEU A 53 6.86 15.69 -12.40
N GLU A 54 7.52 16.82 -12.64
CA GLU A 54 8.98 16.98 -12.58
C GLU A 54 9.55 16.59 -11.19
N HIS A 55 8.74 16.68 -10.14
CA HIS A 55 9.10 16.32 -8.75
C HIS A 55 8.80 14.86 -8.37
N TRP A 56 8.55 13.99 -9.35
CA TRP A 56 8.29 12.57 -9.12
C TRP A 56 9.48 11.66 -9.49
N SER A 57 10.69 12.21 -9.60
CA SER A 57 11.90 11.40 -9.80
C SER A 57 12.12 10.45 -8.62
N TYR A 58 12.84 9.36 -8.85
CA TYR A 58 13.15 8.41 -7.77
C TYR A 58 13.89 9.10 -6.61
N ALA A 59 14.84 9.98 -6.93
CA ALA A 59 15.60 10.71 -5.92
C ALA A 59 14.71 11.60 -5.03
N GLU A 60 13.70 12.24 -5.61
CA GLU A 60 12.75 13.06 -4.85
C GLU A 60 11.70 12.24 -4.09
N CYS A 61 11.34 11.04 -4.58
CA CYS A 61 10.43 10.13 -3.91
C CYS A 61 11.10 9.32 -2.77
N LEU A 62 12.40 9.05 -2.87
CA LEU A 62 13.13 8.23 -1.90
C LEU A 62 13.04 8.72 -0.45
N PRO A 63 13.14 10.02 -0.13
CA PRO A 63 12.95 10.51 1.24
C PRO A 63 11.57 10.17 1.82
N TYR A 64 10.53 10.13 1.00
CA TYR A 64 9.18 9.77 1.42
C TYR A 64 9.03 8.27 1.65
N TYR A 65 9.65 7.43 0.84
CA TYR A 65 9.74 5.99 1.10
C TYR A 65 10.42 5.72 2.44
N LYS A 66 11.57 6.35 2.69
CA LYS A 66 12.30 6.23 3.95
C LYS A 66 11.46 6.73 5.13
N LYS A 67 10.76 7.86 4.99
CA LYS A 67 9.88 8.43 6.02
C LYS A 67 8.70 7.52 6.37
N ALA A 68 8.25 6.70 5.42
CA ALA A 68 7.07 5.85 5.60
C ALA A 68 7.36 4.54 6.37
N GLU A 69 8.62 4.09 6.44
CA GLU A 69 8.95 2.76 6.96
C GLU A 69 9.88 2.75 8.17
N THR A 70 9.76 1.68 8.94
CA THR A 70 10.77 1.24 9.91
C THR A 70 11.18 -0.17 9.52
N ARG A 71 12.39 -0.34 8.96
CA ARG A 71 12.94 -1.64 8.60
C ARG A 71 13.59 -2.31 9.80
N ASP A 72 13.34 -3.58 10.04
CA ASP A 72 13.77 -4.32 11.22
C ASP A 72 15.30 -4.54 11.31
N ILE A 73 15.99 -4.50 10.19
CA ILE A 73 17.47 -4.58 10.10
C ILE A 73 18.14 -3.21 10.06
N GLY A 74 17.38 -2.13 10.28
CA GLY A 74 17.88 -0.76 10.33
C GLY A 74 17.78 -0.01 9.01
N GLY A 75 17.98 1.33 9.11
CA GLY A 75 18.00 2.23 7.97
C GLY A 75 19.34 2.23 7.24
N ASN A 76 19.31 2.68 5.98
CA ASN A 76 20.49 2.90 5.14
C ASN A 76 20.19 3.98 4.09
N ASP A 77 20.98 4.05 3.01
CA ASP A 77 20.76 5.04 1.94
C ASP A 77 19.36 4.90 1.29
N TYR A 78 18.82 3.70 1.25
CA TYR A 78 17.52 3.38 0.64
C TYR A 78 16.38 3.19 1.64
N HIS A 79 16.66 2.87 2.89
CA HIS A 79 15.66 2.46 3.89
C HIS A 79 15.59 3.39 5.08
N GLY A 80 14.36 3.49 5.64
CA GLY A 80 14.07 4.19 6.88
C GLY A 80 14.04 3.26 8.10
N ASP A 81 14.15 3.86 9.29
CA ASP A 81 14.18 3.16 10.59
C ASP A 81 13.23 3.75 11.64
N SER A 82 12.43 4.74 11.23
CA SER A 82 11.59 5.52 12.17
C SER A 82 10.19 5.86 11.64
N GLY A 83 9.80 5.29 10.50
CA GLY A 83 8.49 5.51 9.92
C GLY A 83 7.39 4.61 10.49
N PRO A 84 6.12 4.91 10.18
CA PRO A 84 4.98 4.25 10.80
C PRO A 84 4.74 2.80 10.35
N VAL A 85 5.26 2.40 9.19
CA VAL A 85 5.06 1.05 8.65
C VAL A 85 6.23 0.17 9.04
N SER A 86 6.00 -0.85 9.86
CA SER A 86 7.02 -1.86 10.16
C SER A 86 7.25 -2.75 8.95
N VAL A 87 8.50 -2.87 8.55
CA VAL A 87 8.97 -3.70 7.45
C VAL A 87 9.95 -4.74 7.98
N ALA A 88 9.65 -6.01 7.76
CA ALA A 88 10.50 -7.12 8.16
C ALA A 88 11.18 -7.73 6.94
N THR A 89 12.50 -7.83 7.00
CA THR A 89 13.31 -8.55 6.02
C THR A 89 13.36 -10.04 6.40
N PRO A 90 13.05 -10.97 5.48
CA PRO A 90 13.14 -12.40 5.78
C PRO A 90 14.55 -12.78 6.23
N LYS A 91 14.65 -13.36 7.40
CA LYS A 91 15.94 -13.89 7.88
C LYS A 91 16.28 -15.15 7.10
N ASN A 92 17.50 -15.21 6.60
CA ASN A 92 18.04 -16.36 5.91
C ASN A 92 17.94 -17.62 6.81
N GLY A 93 17.42 -18.73 6.28
CA GLY A 93 17.41 -20.03 6.96
C GLY A 93 16.05 -20.65 7.24
N ASN A 94 14.94 -19.96 7.03
CA ASN A 94 13.63 -20.47 7.45
C ASN A 94 12.86 -21.27 6.39
N ASN A 95 13.32 -21.30 5.12
CA ASN A 95 12.62 -22.04 4.06
C ASN A 95 13.60 -22.42 2.93
N GLU A 96 13.92 -23.71 2.84
CA GLU A 96 14.83 -24.26 1.82
C GLU A 96 14.31 -24.03 0.39
N LEU A 97 13.00 -24.07 0.18
CA LEU A 97 12.39 -23.84 -1.14
C LEU A 97 12.62 -22.40 -1.62
N PHE A 98 12.67 -21.45 -0.69
CA PHE A 98 12.97 -20.06 -1.01
C PHE A 98 14.40 -19.93 -1.57
N TYR A 99 15.37 -20.57 -0.95
CA TYR A 99 16.75 -20.60 -1.46
C TYR A 99 16.85 -21.29 -2.81
N ALA A 100 16.21 -22.44 -2.94
CA ALA A 100 16.19 -23.17 -4.19
C ALA A 100 15.62 -22.30 -5.33
N MET A 101 14.59 -21.49 -5.05
CA MET A 101 14.00 -20.58 -6.04
C MET A 101 14.96 -19.46 -6.43
N VAL A 102 15.66 -18.86 -5.46
CA VAL A 102 16.67 -17.83 -5.74
C VAL A 102 17.83 -18.41 -6.56
N GLU A 103 18.34 -19.59 -6.17
CA GLU A 103 19.40 -20.29 -6.91
C GLU A 103 18.96 -20.66 -8.33
N ALA A 104 17.73 -21.16 -8.50
CA ALA A 104 17.19 -21.47 -9.83
C ALA A 104 17.14 -20.21 -10.72
N GLY A 105 16.77 -19.05 -10.16
CA GLY A 105 16.79 -17.77 -10.89
C GLY A 105 18.20 -17.39 -11.34
N VAL A 106 19.18 -17.55 -10.46
CA VAL A 106 20.60 -17.28 -10.79
C VAL A 106 21.11 -18.26 -11.86
N GLN A 107 20.80 -19.55 -11.76
CA GLN A 107 21.13 -20.55 -12.78
C GLN A 107 20.48 -20.26 -14.13
N ALA A 108 19.31 -19.65 -14.13
CA ALA A 108 18.62 -19.21 -15.35
C ALA A 108 19.18 -17.89 -15.94
N GLY A 109 20.23 -17.30 -15.32
CA GLY A 109 20.92 -16.11 -15.82
C GLY A 109 20.39 -14.79 -15.27
N TYR A 110 19.51 -14.82 -14.29
CA TYR A 110 19.03 -13.60 -13.62
C TYR A 110 19.99 -13.17 -12.50
N PRO A 111 20.13 -11.88 -12.21
CA PRO A 111 20.96 -11.42 -11.12
C PRO A 111 20.38 -11.82 -9.75
N ARG A 112 21.28 -12.05 -8.78
CA ARG A 112 20.91 -12.11 -7.38
C ARG A 112 20.87 -10.68 -6.83
N THR A 113 19.89 -10.40 -5.99
CA THR A 113 19.86 -9.18 -5.17
C THR A 113 19.56 -9.53 -3.72
N ASP A 114 20.16 -8.80 -2.80
CA ASP A 114 19.89 -8.94 -1.38
C ASP A 114 18.79 -7.96 -0.90
N ASP A 115 18.37 -7.06 -1.78
CA ASP A 115 17.42 -6.01 -1.46
C ASP A 115 16.65 -5.55 -2.72
N LEU A 116 15.41 -5.99 -2.85
CA LEU A 116 14.52 -5.62 -3.95
C LEU A 116 14.04 -4.15 -3.91
N ASN A 117 14.30 -3.44 -2.81
CA ASN A 117 13.97 -2.02 -2.64
C ASN A 117 15.22 -1.12 -2.53
N GLY A 118 16.42 -1.72 -2.69
CA GLY A 118 17.70 -1.04 -2.62
C GLY A 118 18.22 -0.57 -3.99
N TYR A 119 19.55 -0.55 -4.12
CA TYR A 119 20.22 -0.11 -5.34
C TYR A 119 19.86 -0.97 -6.57
N GLN A 120 19.84 -2.30 -6.39
CA GLN A 120 19.50 -3.24 -7.46
C GLN A 120 18.12 -3.83 -7.21
N GLN A 121 17.10 -3.22 -7.81
CA GLN A 121 15.70 -3.62 -7.65
C GLN A 121 15.32 -4.87 -8.46
N GLU A 122 16.08 -5.18 -9.51
CA GLU A 122 15.83 -6.33 -10.37
C GLU A 122 16.69 -7.52 -9.99
N GLY A 123 16.07 -8.71 -9.98
CA GLY A 123 16.74 -9.96 -9.67
C GLY A 123 15.94 -10.88 -8.76
N PHE A 124 16.61 -11.92 -8.29
CA PHE A 124 16.08 -12.88 -7.33
C PHE A 124 16.68 -12.63 -5.95
N GLY A 125 15.82 -12.43 -4.97
CA GLY A 125 16.24 -12.13 -3.60
C GLY A 125 15.10 -12.15 -2.58
N PRO A 126 15.39 -11.81 -1.32
CA PRO A 126 14.40 -11.75 -0.26
C PRO A 126 13.42 -10.61 -0.51
N MET A 127 12.13 -10.87 -0.31
CA MET A 127 11.09 -9.87 -0.38
C MET A 127 10.69 -9.41 1.01
N ASP A 128 10.88 -8.12 1.28
CA ASP A 128 10.43 -7.50 2.52
C ASP A 128 8.91 -7.59 2.70
N ARG A 129 8.47 -7.60 3.95
CA ARG A 129 7.05 -7.73 4.31
C ARG A 129 6.63 -6.66 5.30
N THR A 130 5.39 -6.16 5.17
CA THR A 130 4.77 -5.28 6.15
C THR A 130 4.32 -6.06 7.39
N VAL A 131 5.29 -6.44 8.22
CA VAL A 131 5.12 -7.24 9.44
C VAL A 131 5.86 -6.57 10.60
N THR A 132 5.23 -6.53 11.78
CA THR A 132 5.86 -6.01 12.99
C THR A 132 6.87 -7.02 13.56
N PRO A 133 7.79 -6.60 14.46
CA PRO A 133 8.73 -7.52 15.13
C PRO A 133 8.05 -8.66 15.89
N GLN A 134 6.77 -8.49 16.29
CA GLN A 134 5.96 -9.51 16.96
C GLN A 134 5.23 -10.45 15.98
N GLY A 135 5.55 -10.40 14.68
CA GLY A 135 4.94 -11.24 13.67
C GLY A 135 3.50 -10.85 13.28
N ARG A 136 3.07 -9.64 13.60
CA ARG A 136 1.73 -9.15 13.26
C ARG A 136 1.77 -8.31 12.00
N ARG A 137 0.67 -8.31 11.23
CA ARG A 137 0.49 -7.43 10.07
C ARG A 137 0.66 -5.96 10.47
N SER A 138 1.53 -5.24 9.77
CA SER A 138 1.66 -3.78 9.84
C SER A 138 0.72 -3.13 8.83
N SER A 139 -0.57 -3.04 9.19
CA SER A 139 -1.56 -2.34 8.36
C SER A 139 -1.39 -0.82 8.45
N THR A 140 -1.91 -0.09 7.48
CA THR A 140 -1.89 1.38 7.51
C THR A 140 -2.66 1.95 8.70
N ALA A 141 -3.70 1.27 9.19
CA ALA A 141 -4.38 1.66 10.41
C ALA A 141 -3.45 1.60 11.62
N ARG A 142 -2.71 0.50 11.77
CA ARG A 142 -1.74 0.32 12.87
C ARG A 142 -0.57 1.31 12.77
N GLY A 143 -0.08 1.55 11.57
CA GLY A 143 1.01 2.51 11.36
C GLY A 143 0.55 3.95 11.54
N TYR A 144 -0.41 4.40 10.75
CA TYR A 144 -0.76 5.83 10.67
C TYR A 144 -1.89 6.25 11.61
N ILE A 145 -2.98 5.48 11.69
CA ILE A 145 -4.13 5.88 12.52
C ILE A 145 -3.77 5.79 14.00
N ASP A 146 -3.07 4.73 14.43
CA ASP A 146 -2.66 4.58 15.82
C ASP A 146 -1.73 5.73 16.28
N MET A 147 -0.88 6.25 15.40
CA MET A 147 -0.05 7.44 15.67
C MET A 147 -0.85 8.74 15.72
N ALA A 148 -1.98 8.81 15.03
CA ALA A 148 -2.82 10.00 14.96
C ALA A 148 -3.95 10.01 16.01
N LYS A 149 -4.16 8.91 16.72
CA LYS A 149 -5.17 8.83 17.80
C LYS A 149 -4.96 9.92 18.84
N GLY A 150 -6.04 10.57 19.21
CA GLY A 150 -6.03 11.64 20.21
C GLY A 150 -5.69 13.02 19.66
N ARG A 151 -5.56 13.19 18.33
CA ARG A 151 -5.48 14.52 17.73
C ARG A 151 -6.86 15.15 17.65
N ASP A 152 -7.02 16.36 18.20
CA ASP A 152 -8.30 17.07 18.22
C ASP A 152 -8.83 17.42 16.83
N ASN A 153 -7.95 17.49 15.83
CA ASN A 153 -8.30 17.81 14.46
C ASN A 153 -8.56 16.56 13.58
N LEU A 154 -8.64 15.36 14.18
CA LEU A 154 -8.93 14.12 13.47
C LEU A 154 -10.25 13.52 13.95
N THR A 155 -11.25 13.47 13.08
CA THR A 155 -12.49 12.76 13.31
C THR A 155 -12.57 11.51 12.43
N ILE A 156 -12.80 10.34 13.04
CA ILE A 156 -12.94 9.07 12.34
C ILE A 156 -14.36 8.55 12.56
N ILE A 157 -15.09 8.43 11.46
CA ILE A 157 -16.46 7.89 11.47
C ILE A 157 -16.40 6.51 10.81
N THR A 158 -16.78 5.48 11.56
CA THR A 158 -16.88 4.09 11.07
C THR A 158 -18.34 3.71 10.83
N HIS A 159 -18.58 2.57 10.17
CA HIS A 159 -19.91 2.17 9.74
C HIS A 159 -20.60 3.23 8.86
N ALA A 160 -19.82 4.03 8.16
CA ALA A 160 -20.24 5.08 7.25
C ALA A 160 -20.07 4.60 5.80
N MET A 161 -21.15 4.20 5.16
CA MET A 161 -21.13 3.77 3.75
C MET A 161 -21.22 4.99 2.87
N THR A 162 -20.11 5.36 2.22
CA THR A 162 -20.12 6.46 1.24
C THR A 162 -21.03 6.13 0.09
N ASN A 163 -21.98 7.01 -0.19
CA ASN A 163 -22.92 6.92 -1.29
C ASN A 163 -22.39 7.64 -2.53
N ARG A 164 -22.00 8.89 -2.38
CA ARG A 164 -21.48 9.70 -3.49
C ARG A 164 -20.62 10.86 -3.01
N ILE A 165 -19.78 11.38 -3.93
CA ILE A 165 -19.14 12.67 -3.79
C ILE A 165 -20.13 13.75 -4.23
N LEU A 166 -20.21 14.84 -3.48
CA LEU A 166 -21.02 16.00 -3.79
C LEU A 166 -20.20 16.98 -4.63
N PHE A 167 -20.76 17.41 -5.75
CA PHE A 167 -20.13 18.36 -6.66
C PHE A 167 -20.92 19.66 -6.76
N ASN A 168 -20.19 20.77 -6.83
CA ASN A 168 -20.66 22.03 -7.35
C ASN A 168 -19.97 22.26 -8.68
N ARG A 169 -20.67 22.06 -9.79
CA ARG A 169 -20.11 21.98 -11.14
C ARG A 169 -19.01 20.90 -11.21
N ASN A 170 -17.74 21.30 -11.44
CA ASN A 170 -16.58 20.38 -11.52
C ASN A 170 -15.75 20.33 -10.22
N GLN A 171 -16.18 21.00 -9.16
CA GLN A 171 -15.49 21.03 -7.89
C GLN A 171 -16.16 20.07 -6.92
N ALA A 172 -15.39 19.12 -6.35
CA ALA A 172 -15.84 18.31 -5.23
C ALA A 172 -15.96 19.21 -3.99
N ILE A 173 -17.12 19.16 -3.32
CA ILE A 173 -17.43 20.02 -2.17
C ILE A 173 -17.79 19.24 -0.91
N GLY A 174 -17.87 17.91 -0.98
CA GLY A 174 -18.23 17.08 0.16
C GLY A 174 -18.54 15.65 -0.22
N VAL A 175 -18.97 14.89 0.77
CA VAL A 175 -19.42 13.50 0.61
C VAL A 175 -20.80 13.30 1.24
N GLU A 176 -21.53 12.35 0.68
CA GLU A 176 -22.79 11.85 1.25
C GLU A 176 -22.57 10.39 1.66
N TYR A 177 -23.00 10.02 2.86
CA TYR A 177 -22.89 8.67 3.36
C TYR A 177 -24.09 8.25 4.17
N PHE A 178 -24.28 6.94 4.36
CA PHE A 178 -25.26 6.34 5.26
C PHE A 178 -24.56 5.82 6.51
N GLU A 179 -25.15 6.02 7.68
CA GLU A 179 -24.60 5.55 8.94
C GLU A 179 -25.27 4.26 9.40
N GLY A 180 -24.47 3.26 9.76
CA GLY A 180 -24.93 1.98 10.25
C GLY A 180 -25.74 1.20 9.20
N GLN A 181 -26.96 0.78 9.59
CA GLN A 181 -27.92 0.10 8.70
C GLN A 181 -29.01 1.05 8.15
N ASN A 182 -28.95 2.32 8.52
CA ASN A 182 -29.95 3.30 8.07
C ASN A 182 -29.56 3.80 6.67
N THR A 183 -30.24 3.31 5.65
CA THR A 183 -30.07 3.73 4.25
C THR A 183 -31.13 4.72 3.77
N LEU A 184 -32.03 5.17 4.66
CA LEU A 184 -33.13 6.05 4.30
C LEU A 184 -32.81 7.54 4.48
N GLN A 185 -31.85 7.87 5.35
CA GLN A 185 -31.48 9.24 5.64
C GLN A 185 -29.96 9.43 5.42
N PRO A 186 -29.54 9.94 4.27
CA PRO A 186 -28.15 10.23 4.02
C PRO A 186 -27.69 11.44 4.85
N ILE A 187 -26.44 11.36 5.31
CA ILE A 187 -25.73 12.43 5.99
C ILE A 187 -24.75 13.07 5.00
N GLN A 188 -24.74 14.40 4.95
CA GLN A 188 -23.81 15.14 4.10
C GLN A 188 -22.75 15.85 4.95
N VAL A 189 -21.51 15.76 4.54
CA VAL A 189 -20.38 16.47 5.13
C VAL A 189 -19.70 17.25 4.02
N PHE A 190 -19.46 18.54 4.28
CA PHE A 190 -18.85 19.45 3.33
C PHE A 190 -17.40 19.75 3.72
N ALA A 191 -16.57 20.01 2.73
CA ALA A 191 -15.18 20.36 2.90
C ALA A 191 -14.90 21.79 2.42
N ASP A 192 -14.14 22.55 3.22
CA ASP A 192 -13.76 23.93 2.88
C ASP A 192 -12.52 23.97 1.96
N ARG A 193 -11.74 22.90 1.90
CA ARG A 193 -10.50 22.85 1.12
C ARG A 193 -10.53 21.76 0.05
N GLU A 194 -10.63 20.48 0.47
CA GLU A 194 -10.61 19.33 -0.46
C GLU A 194 -11.44 18.18 0.08
N VAL A 195 -11.87 17.29 -0.84
CA VAL A 195 -12.65 16.07 -0.57
C VAL A 195 -11.82 14.85 -0.96
#